data_06843df97f623dc6ef95e7400ac84245
#
_entry.id   06843df97f623dc6ef95e7400ac84245
#
_cell.length_a   1.000
_cell.length_b   1.000
_cell.length_c   1.000
_cell.angle_alpha   90.00
_cell.angle_beta   90.00
_cell.angle_gamma   90.00
#
_symmetry.space_group_name_H-M   'P 1'
#
loop_
_entity.id
_entity.type
_entity.pdbx_description
1 polymer ?
#
loop_
_entity_poly.entity_id
_entity_poly.type
_entity_poly.pdbx_seq_one_letter_code
_entity_poly.pdbx_strand_id
1 'polypeptide(L)'
;MRRYFLLLPHLKIQNANAMSSPYTIGFPAITAWLGAIHALQRQLHNHGYADIILDKLAISCHSLNVQRRYIKGNSTALITVSRNPLIKKGKEYVPPDLLPEARCYVEVSLLIELGDNAIKQIFANSKEEKKFYNEVSELVYTMKWASGDVLSLQADKVKILLLNEEDEDNGQQLKKVRQALWPGHILIERRSLIKTVQQLSLI
;
A
#
# COMPACT_ATOMS: atom_id res chain seq x y z
N MET A 1 3.01 26.03 4.26
CA MET A 1 3.05 25.02 5.35
C MET A 1 3.98 23.88 4.94
N ARG A 2 4.87 23.40 5.80
CA ARG A 2 5.79 22.28 5.51
C ARG A 2 5.08 20.95 5.75
N ARG A 3 5.18 20.02 4.80
CA ARG A 3 4.60 18.68 4.91
C ARG A 3 5.67 17.65 4.56
N TYR A 4 5.74 16.59 5.33
CA TYR A 4 6.73 15.53 5.18
C TYR A 4 6.07 14.24 4.75
N PHE A 5 6.68 13.52 3.81
CA PHE A 5 6.13 12.30 3.25
C PHE A 5 7.18 11.20 3.23
N LEU A 6 6.91 10.08 3.87
CA LEU A 6 7.70 8.87 3.73
C LEU A 6 7.33 8.19 2.42
N LEU A 7 8.32 7.99 1.56
CA LEU A 7 8.17 7.26 0.31
C LEU A 7 8.67 5.83 0.49
N LEU A 8 7.81 4.83 0.21
CA LEU A 8 8.13 3.42 0.06
C LEU A 8 7.99 3.05 -1.42
N PRO A 9 9.07 3.08 -2.21
CA PRO A 9 8.99 2.92 -3.64
C PRO A 9 9.01 1.46 -4.06
N HIS A 10 8.23 1.13 -5.10
CA HIS A 10 8.25 -0.16 -5.79
C HIS A 10 8.17 -1.38 -4.85
N LEU A 11 7.23 -1.32 -3.90
CA LEU A 11 6.92 -2.42 -3.00
C LEU A 11 6.21 -3.52 -3.78
N LYS A 12 6.88 -4.67 -3.96
CA LYS A 12 6.32 -5.86 -4.62
C LYS A 12 5.77 -6.82 -3.59
N ILE A 13 4.53 -7.18 -3.76
CA ILE A 13 3.78 -8.02 -2.82
C ILE A 13 3.22 -9.22 -3.57
N GLN A 14 3.44 -10.40 -3.00
CA GLN A 14 2.83 -11.64 -3.48
C GLN A 14 1.62 -12.03 -2.64
N ASN A 15 0.67 -12.69 -3.29
CA ASN A 15 -0.52 -13.24 -2.65
C ASN A 15 -1.35 -12.22 -1.86
N ALA A 16 -1.34 -10.95 -2.29
CA ALA A 16 -2.21 -9.95 -1.70
C ALA A 16 -3.68 -10.31 -1.95
N ASN A 17 -4.57 -9.92 -1.03
CA ASN A 17 -5.99 -10.17 -1.16
C ASN A 17 -6.58 -9.30 -2.28
N ALA A 18 -7.02 -9.93 -3.36
CA ALA A 18 -7.63 -9.26 -4.50
C ALA A 18 -9.14 -9.03 -4.35
N MET A 19 -9.77 -9.53 -3.29
CA MET A 19 -11.19 -9.30 -3.01
C MET A 19 -11.35 -8.04 -2.16
N SER A 20 -11.58 -6.90 -2.79
CA SER A 20 -11.84 -5.65 -2.08
C SER A 20 -13.26 -5.58 -1.48
N SER A 21 -14.19 -6.37 -2.02
CA SER A 21 -15.55 -6.60 -1.53
C SER A 21 -16.05 -7.98 -1.98
N PRO A 22 -17.20 -8.48 -1.48
CA PRO A 22 -17.79 -9.74 -1.97
C PRO A 22 -18.06 -9.78 -3.47
N TYR A 23 -18.15 -8.62 -4.10
CA TYR A 23 -18.51 -8.49 -5.54
C TYR A 23 -17.40 -7.91 -6.42
N THR A 24 -16.26 -7.51 -5.81
CA THR A 24 -15.20 -6.81 -6.56
C THR A 24 -13.87 -7.53 -6.40
N ILE A 25 -13.30 -7.95 -7.53
CA ILE A 25 -11.99 -8.59 -7.60
C ILE A 25 -11.05 -7.71 -8.41
N GLY A 26 -9.88 -7.42 -7.85
CA GLY A 26 -8.88 -6.58 -8.50
C GLY A 26 -7.86 -6.05 -7.49
N PHE A 27 -7.73 -4.73 -7.44
CA PHE A 27 -6.81 -4.08 -6.51
C PHE A 27 -7.28 -4.29 -5.05
N PRO A 28 -6.36 -4.59 -4.10
CA PRO A 28 -6.69 -4.77 -2.70
C PRO A 28 -7.44 -3.59 -2.08
N ALA A 29 -8.30 -3.86 -1.11
CA ALA A 29 -9.08 -2.83 -0.42
C ALA A 29 -8.17 -1.74 0.18
N ILE A 30 -8.54 -0.48 0.04
CA ILE A 30 -7.78 0.66 0.58
C ILE A 30 -7.64 0.56 2.10
N THR A 31 -8.66 0.02 2.78
CA THR A 31 -8.63 -0.22 4.23
C THR A 31 -7.55 -1.21 4.66
N ALA A 32 -7.18 -2.18 3.81
CA ALA A 32 -6.09 -3.11 4.08
C ALA A 32 -4.72 -2.39 4.08
N TRP A 33 -4.53 -1.43 3.19
CA TRP A 33 -3.33 -0.58 3.16
C TRP A 33 -3.25 0.34 4.37
N LEU A 34 -4.36 0.99 4.74
CA LEU A 34 -4.44 1.84 5.95
C LEU A 34 -4.15 1.01 7.20
N GLY A 35 -4.69 -0.21 7.29
CA GLY A 35 -4.40 -1.13 8.40
C GLY A 35 -2.92 -1.51 8.49
N ALA A 36 -2.25 -1.72 7.34
CA ALA A 36 -0.81 -1.99 7.30
C ALA A 36 0.02 -0.79 7.77
N ILE A 37 -0.38 0.44 7.39
CA ILE A 37 0.28 1.67 7.86
C ILE A 37 0.12 1.85 9.36
N HIS A 38 -1.06 1.62 9.91
CA HIS A 38 -1.27 1.65 11.37
C HIS A 38 -0.43 0.59 12.09
N ALA A 39 -0.25 -0.60 11.48
CA ALA A 39 0.62 -1.62 12.03
C ALA A 39 2.10 -1.16 11.99
N LEU A 40 2.55 -0.57 10.88
CA LEU A 40 3.88 0.01 10.76
C LEU A 40 4.13 1.10 11.81
N GLN A 41 3.18 2.00 12.02
CA GLN A 41 3.28 3.03 13.05
C GLN A 41 3.48 2.42 14.44
N ARG A 42 2.70 1.41 14.82
CA ARG A 42 2.86 0.72 16.11
C ARG A 42 4.22 0.04 16.25
N GLN A 43 4.73 -0.56 15.18
CA GLN A 43 6.07 -1.14 15.19
C GLN A 43 7.14 -0.07 15.38
N LEU A 44 7.05 1.06 14.67
CA LEU A 44 7.95 2.18 14.84
C LEU A 44 7.93 2.75 16.27
N HIS A 45 6.75 2.85 16.91
CA HIS A 45 6.66 3.23 18.31
C HIS A 45 7.45 2.27 19.21
N ASN A 46 7.36 0.95 18.98
CA ASN A 46 8.11 -0.07 19.74
C ASN A 46 9.62 0.03 19.51
N HIS A 47 10.06 0.58 18.36
CA HIS A 47 11.45 0.82 18.02
C HIS A 47 11.99 2.20 18.46
N GLY A 48 11.22 2.93 19.28
CA GLY A 48 11.68 4.19 19.91
C GLY A 48 11.25 5.46 19.18
N TYR A 49 10.41 5.36 18.14
CA TYR A 49 9.85 6.52 17.43
C TYR A 49 8.42 6.82 17.94
N ALA A 50 8.27 7.06 19.24
CA ALA A 50 6.97 7.20 19.89
C ALA A 50 6.11 8.36 19.34
N ASP A 51 6.74 9.42 18.86
CA ASP A 51 6.06 10.62 18.37
C ASP A 51 5.69 10.55 16.88
N ILE A 52 6.00 9.42 16.20
CA ILE A 52 5.70 9.29 14.78
C ILE A 52 4.20 9.06 14.56
N ILE A 53 3.62 9.88 13.69
CA ILE A 53 2.23 9.74 13.25
C ILE A 53 2.25 9.55 11.73
N LEU A 54 1.63 8.46 11.26
CA LEU A 54 1.42 8.17 9.85
C LEU A 54 -0.05 8.47 9.53
N ASP A 55 -0.33 9.66 8.97
CA ASP A 55 -1.68 10.22 8.89
C ASP A 55 -2.39 9.84 7.58
N LYS A 56 -1.83 10.25 6.43
CA LYS A 56 -2.47 10.08 5.13
C LYS A 56 -1.67 9.19 4.21
N LEU A 57 -2.36 8.56 3.29
CA LEU A 57 -1.78 7.64 2.32
C LEU A 57 -2.14 8.02 0.90
N ALA A 58 -1.13 8.08 0.03
CA ALA A 58 -1.32 8.00 -1.42
C ALA A 58 -0.67 6.71 -1.94
N ILE A 59 -1.36 6.02 -2.85
CA ILE A 59 -0.92 4.75 -3.44
C ILE A 59 -0.80 4.94 -4.95
N SER A 60 0.35 4.58 -5.51
CA SER A 60 0.54 4.43 -6.94
C SER A 60 0.70 2.95 -7.28
N CYS A 61 -0.21 2.41 -8.08
CA CYS A 61 -0.16 1.03 -8.56
C CYS A 61 0.62 0.99 -9.88
N HIS A 62 1.77 0.29 -9.89
CA HIS A 62 2.61 0.11 -11.08
C HIS A 62 2.20 -1.12 -11.87
N SER A 63 1.91 -2.22 -11.18
CA SER A 63 1.42 -3.44 -11.80
C SER A 63 0.45 -4.18 -10.88
N LEU A 64 -0.51 -4.86 -11.49
CA LEU A 64 -1.47 -5.72 -10.82
C LEU A 64 -1.69 -6.97 -11.66
N ASN A 65 -1.42 -8.14 -11.09
CA ASN A 65 -1.66 -9.42 -11.72
C ASN A 65 -2.54 -10.29 -10.83
N VAL A 66 -3.83 -10.37 -11.16
CA VAL A 66 -4.79 -11.23 -10.45
C VAL A 66 -4.53 -12.68 -10.85
N GLN A 67 -4.38 -13.57 -9.87
CA GLN A 67 -4.17 -15.01 -10.08
C GLN A 67 -5.46 -15.66 -10.64
N ARG A 68 -5.49 -15.84 -11.95
CA ARG A 68 -6.63 -16.41 -12.66
C ARG A 68 -6.19 -17.41 -13.72
N ARG A 69 -7.03 -18.39 -13.99
CA ARG A 69 -6.82 -19.40 -15.02
C ARG A 69 -7.90 -19.26 -16.10
N TYR A 70 -7.50 -19.23 -17.35
CA TYR A 70 -8.42 -19.34 -18.47
C TYR A 70 -8.54 -20.80 -18.90
N ILE A 71 -9.76 -21.26 -19.13
CA ILE A 71 -10.01 -22.55 -19.74
C ILE A 71 -9.99 -22.36 -21.25
N LYS A 72 -9.28 -23.22 -21.96
CA LYS A 72 -9.20 -23.17 -23.44
C LYS A 72 -10.61 -23.28 -24.04
N GLY A 73 -10.98 -22.32 -24.88
CA GLY A 73 -12.31 -22.28 -25.52
C GLY A 73 -13.39 -21.57 -24.69
N ASN A 74 -13.07 -21.06 -23.49
CA ASN A 74 -14.02 -20.29 -22.67
C ASN A 74 -13.46 -18.88 -22.44
N SER A 75 -14.30 -17.85 -22.57
CA SER A 75 -13.94 -16.47 -22.25
C SER A 75 -13.93 -16.18 -20.74
N THR A 76 -14.47 -17.09 -19.92
CA THR A 76 -14.58 -16.92 -18.48
C THR A 76 -13.27 -17.29 -17.79
N ALA A 77 -12.73 -16.36 -17.01
CA ALA A 77 -11.58 -16.61 -16.15
C ALA A 77 -12.02 -17.21 -14.82
N LEU A 78 -11.35 -18.30 -14.41
CA LEU A 78 -11.52 -18.88 -13.09
C LEU A 78 -10.50 -18.28 -12.12
N ILE A 79 -10.95 -17.97 -10.91
CA ILE A 79 -10.06 -17.57 -9.82
C ILE A 79 -9.32 -18.80 -9.33
N THR A 80 -8.00 -18.67 -9.16
CA THR A 80 -7.20 -19.72 -8.55
C THR A 80 -7.46 -19.74 -7.06
N VAL A 81 -7.98 -20.84 -6.55
CA VAL A 81 -8.26 -21.04 -5.13
C VAL A 81 -7.04 -21.67 -4.46
N SER A 82 -6.61 -21.13 -3.34
CA SER A 82 -5.58 -21.77 -2.51
C SER A 82 -6.18 -22.96 -1.77
N ARG A 83 -5.39 -24.04 -1.60
CA ARG A 83 -5.77 -25.16 -0.74
C ARG A 83 -5.39 -24.82 0.70
N ASN A 84 -6.39 -24.82 1.56
CA ASN A 84 -6.16 -24.75 3.00
C ASN A 84 -5.69 -26.11 3.54
N PRO A 85 -4.95 -26.13 4.65
CA PRO A 85 -4.56 -27.39 5.32
C PRO A 85 -5.80 -28.22 5.68
N LEU A 86 -5.62 -29.55 5.77
CA LEU A 86 -6.67 -30.44 6.22
C LEU A 86 -7.12 -30.06 7.64
N ILE A 87 -8.41 -30.06 7.86
CA ILE A 87 -9.01 -29.82 9.18
C ILE A 87 -9.39 -31.16 9.82
N LYS A 88 -9.16 -31.30 11.14
CA LYS A 88 -9.55 -32.47 11.90
C LYS A 88 -11.05 -32.39 12.24
N LYS A 89 -11.81 -33.35 11.72
CA LYS A 89 -13.24 -33.48 12.00
C LYS A 89 -13.48 -34.82 12.71
N GLY A 90 -13.54 -34.78 14.03
CA GLY A 90 -13.58 -36.00 14.85
C GLY A 90 -12.23 -36.76 14.79
N LYS A 91 -12.26 -38.02 14.29
CA LYS A 91 -11.06 -38.87 14.13
C LYS A 91 -10.43 -38.76 12.74
N GLU A 92 -11.03 -38.07 11.77
CA GLU A 92 -10.62 -38.01 10.39
C GLU A 92 -10.09 -36.61 10.02
N TYR A 93 -9.18 -36.58 9.04
CA TYR A 93 -8.71 -35.34 8.41
C TYR A 93 -9.45 -35.16 7.10
N VAL A 94 -10.22 -34.08 6.99
CA VAL A 94 -11.02 -33.75 5.80
C VAL A 94 -10.52 -32.46 5.16
N PRO A 95 -10.62 -32.34 3.82
CA PRO A 95 -10.37 -31.07 3.18
C PRO A 95 -11.37 -30.02 3.67
N PRO A 96 -10.93 -28.79 3.98
CA PRO A 96 -11.83 -27.71 4.33
C PRO A 96 -12.70 -27.31 3.13
N ASP A 97 -13.79 -26.62 3.40
CA ASP A 97 -14.61 -26.02 2.37
C ASP A 97 -13.78 -25.07 1.50
N LEU A 98 -13.99 -25.13 0.20
CA LEU A 98 -13.32 -24.27 -0.77
C LEU A 98 -13.91 -22.86 -0.67
N LEU A 99 -13.20 -21.94 -0.01
CA LEU A 99 -13.49 -20.53 -0.05
C LEU A 99 -12.78 -19.92 -1.25
N PRO A 100 -13.49 -19.26 -2.18
CA PRO A 100 -12.86 -18.55 -3.27
C PRO A 100 -12.10 -17.33 -2.73
N GLU A 101 -10.79 -17.46 -2.57
CA GLU A 101 -9.92 -16.37 -2.18
C GLU A 101 -9.15 -15.87 -3.40
N ALA A 102 -9.61 -14.76 -3.97
CA ALA A 102 -8.88 -14.14 -5.06
C ALA A 102 -7.58 -13.53 -4.52
N ARG A 103 -6.47 -13.88 -5.17
CA ARG A 103 -5.13 -13.40 -4.84
C ARG A 103 -4.52 -12.67 -6.02
N CYS A 104 -3.62 -11.73 -5.73
CA CYS A 104 -2.88 -11.01 -6.77
C CYS A 104 -1.42 -10.80 -6.39
N TYR A 105 -0.59 -10.62 -7.41
CA TYR A 105 0.70 -9.97 -7.31
C TYR A 105 0.51 -8.50 -7.60
N VAL A 106 1.03 -7.63 -6.75
CA VAL A 106 0.90 -6.19 -6.92
C VAL A 106 2.21 -5.49 -6.66
N GLU A 107 2.52 -4.50 -7.48
CA GLU A 107 3.64 -3.59 -7.28
C GLU A 107 3.09 -2.18 -7.09
N VAL A 108 3.44 -1.56 -5.95
CA VAL A 108 2.95 -0.23 -5.57
C VAL A 108 4.08 0.65 -5.07
N SER A 109 3.92 1.96 -5.19
CA SER A 109 4.64 2.94 -4.39
C SER A 109 3.68 3.59 -3.42
N LEU A 110 4.10 3.70 -2.17
CA LEU A 110 3.32 4.33 -1.10
C LEU A 110 3.96 5.65 -0.71
N LEU A 111 3.14 6.67 -0.59
CA LEU A 111 3.53 7.97 -0.06
C LEU A 111 2.68 8.25 1.17
N ILE A 112 3.33 8.30 2.33
CA ILE A 112 2.68 8.36 3.64
C ILE A 112 3.01 9.70 4.29
N GLU A 113 2.01 10.49 4.62
CA GLU A 113 2.21 11.76 5.31
C GLU A 113 2.63 11.52 6.76
N LEU A 114 3.70 12.22 7.18
CA LEU A 114 4.26 12.17 8.52
C LEU A 114 3.81 13.39 9.32
N GLY A 115 3.45 13.18 10.58
CA GLY A 115 3.26 14.28 11.52
C GLY A 115 4.58 14.99 11.88
N ASP A 116 4.51 16.29 12.12
CA ASP A 116 5.70 17.16 12.32
C ASP A 116 6.56 16.79 13.54
N ASN A 117 6.00 16.17 14.56
CA ASN A 117 6.68 15.91 15.85
C ASN A 117 7.88 14.98 15.71
N ALA A 118 7.80 13.94 14.87
CA ALA A 118 8.84 12.94 14.70
C ALA A 118 10.04 13.44 13.88
N ILE A 119 9.85 14.51 13.10
CA ILE A 119 10.81 14.97 12.11
C ILE A 119 12.11 15.45 12.76
N LYS A 120 12.01 16.10 13.93
CA LYS A 120 13.19 16.58 14.69
C LYS A 120 14.09 15.43 15.13
N GLN A 121 13.49 14.30 15.54
CA GLN A 121 14.24 13.11 15.95
C GLN A 121 14.91 12.45 14.74
N ILE A 122 14.18 12.28 13.63
CA ILE A 122 14.70 11.61 12.43
C ILE A 122 15.83 12.40 11.79
N PHE A 123 15.70 13.72 11.69
CA PHE A 123 16.71 14.60 11.07
C PHE A 123 17.70 15.20 12.06
N ALA A 124 17.81 14.67 13.29
CA ALA A 124 18.79 15.15 14.26
C ALA A 124 20.25 15.09 13.72
N ASN A 125 20.56 14.04 12.97
CA ASN A 125 21.82 13.89 12.22
C ASN A 125 21.66 12.85 11.11
N SER A 126 22.60 12.84 10.14
CA SER A 126 22.59 11.90 9.01
C SER A 126 22.67 10.42 9.41
N LYS A 127 23.14 10.10 10.60
CA LYS A 127 23.23 8.72 11.11
C LYS A 127 21.85 8.25 11.57
N GLU A 128 21.11 9.08 12.29
CA GLU A 128 19.75 8.77 12.74
C GLU A 128 18.77 8.66 11.54
N GLU A 129 18.91 9.52 10.55
CA GLU A 129 18.14 9.46 9.33
C GLU A 129 18.34 8.12 8.59
N LYS A 130 19.59 7.70 8.39
CA LYS A 130 19.89 6.39 7.76
C LYS A 130 19.40 5.23 8.61
N LYS A 131 19.55 5.31 9.94
CA LYS A 131 19.03 4.29 10.86
C LYS A 131 17.52 4.15 10.71
N PHE A 132 16.80 5.27 10.68
CA PHE A 132 15.33 5.26 10.47
C PHE A 132 14.93 4.58 9.17
N TYR A 133 15.59 4.89 8.03
CA TYR A 133 15.27 4.26 6.74
C TYR A 133 15.53 2.75 6.73
N ASN A 134 16.61 2.32 7.38
CA ASN A 134 16.90 0.89 7.51
C ASN A 134 15.85 0.18 8.36
N GLU A 135 15.49 0.72 9.52
CA GLU A 135 14.46 0.15 10.39
C GLU A 135 13.08 0.09 9.69
N VAL A 136 12.69 1.17 9.00
CA VAL A 136 11.46 1.16 8.19
C VAL A 136 11.50 0.03 7.16
N SER A 137 12.63 -0.12 6.45
CA SER A 137 12.77 -1.15 5.42
C SER A 137 12.67 -2.55 6.01
N GLU A 138 13.33 -2.82 7.13
CA GLU A 138 13.27 -4.11 7.84
C GLU A 138 11.84 -4.41 8.31
N LEU A 139 11.17 -3.44 8.93
CA LEU A 139 9.78 -3.60 9.38
C LEU A 139 8.83 -3.89 8.22
N VAL A 140 9.00 -3.19 7.09
CA VAL A 140 8.20 -3.44 5.89
C VAL A 140 8.30 -4.89 5.42
N TYR A 141 9.51 -5.49 5.46
CA TYR A 141 9.71 -6.90 5.08
C TYR A 141 9.10 -7.89 6.06
N THR A 142 9.00 -7.57 7.34
CA THR A 142 8.45 -8.46 8.37
C THR A 142 6.93 -8.43 8.46
N MET A 143 6.29 -7.45 7.83
CA MET A 143 4.85 -7.22 7.91
C MET A 143 4.10 -7.79 6.71
N LYS A 144 2.79 -8.04 6.90
CA LYS A 144 1.86 -8.32 5.82
C LYS A 144 1.29 -7.01 5.26
N TRP A 145 1.28 -6.90 3.94
CA TRP A 145 0.69 -5.78 3.21
C TRP A 145 -0.48 -6.27 2.37
N ALA A 146 -1.67 -5.74 2.63
CA ALA A 146 -2.92 -6.22 2.02
C ALA A 146 -3.08 -7.75 2.09
N SER A 147 -2.70 -8.37 3.22
CA SER A 147 -2.65 -9.81 3.48
C SER A 147 -1.57 -10.59 2.71
N GLY A 148 -0.77 -9.95 1.88
CA GLY A 148 0.32 -10.55 1.12
C GLY A 148 1.68 -10.41 1.79
N ASP A 149 2.66 -11.10 1.24
CA ASP A 149 4.07 -11.05 1.66
C ASP A 149 4.88 -10.12 0.76
N VAL A 150 5.81 -9.39 1.36
CA VAL A 150 6.73 -8.52 0.62
C VAL A 150 7.80 -9.37 -0.06
N LEU A 151 7.89 -9.26 -1.39
CA LEU A 151 8.95 -9.88 -2.18
C LEU A 151 10.18 -8.98 -2.30
N SER A 152 9.96 -7.70 -2.53
CA SER A 152 11.03 -6.72 -2.66
C SER A 152 10.55 -5.31 -2.39
N LEU A 153 11.47 -4.48 -1.93
CA LEU A 153 11.36 -3.03 -1.77
C LEU A 153 12.65 -2.42 -2.29
N GLN A 154 12.59 -1.29 -2.98
CA GLN A 154 13.79 -0.52 -3.31
C GLN A 154 14.26 0.27 -2.09
N ALA A 155 14.87 -0.45 -1.13
CA ALA A 155 15.25 0.08 0.18
C ALA A 155 16.22 1.29 0.10
N ASP A 156 17.11 1.30 -0.92
CA ASP A 156 18.04 2.39 -1.23
C ASP A 156 17.33 3.70 -1.62
N LYS A 157 16.08 3.62 -2.02
CA LYS A 157 15.23 4.76 -2.42
C LYS A 157 14.16 5.12 -1.41
N VAL A 158 14.10 4.43 -0.27
CA VAL A 158 13.25 4.84 0.86
C VAL A 158 13.76 6.17 1.39
N LYS A 159 12.91 7.17 1.45
CA LYS A 159 13.28 8.52 1.89
C LYS A 159 12.08 9.32 2.34
N ILE A 160 12.35 10.38 3.09
CA ILE A 160 11.37 11.41 3.40
C ILE A 160 11.48 12.54 2.37
N LEU A 161 10.34 12.92 1.81
CA LEU A 161 10.19 14.04 0.89
C LEU A 161 9.55 15.21 1.64
N LEU A 162 10.13 16.40 1.48
CA LEU A 162 9.58 17.65 2.01
C LEU A 162 8.80 18.35 0.89
N LEU A 163 7.55 18.68 1.15
CA LEU A 163 6.75 19.58 0.31
C LEU A 163 6.47 20.88 1.08
N ASN A 164 6.82 21.99 0.48
CA ASN A 164 6.60 23.31 1.05
C ASN A 164 5.56 24.05 0.19
N GLU A 165 4.37 24.30 0.70
CA GLU A 165 3.27 24.89 -0.07
C GLU A 165 3.53 26.35 -0.46
N GLU A 166 4.46 27.03 0.20
CA GLU A 166 4.73 28.45 0.05
C GLU A 166 5.95 28.75 -0.87
N ASP A 167 6.70 27.74 -1.28
CA ASP A 167 7.88 27.97 -2.12
C ASP A 167 7.52 27.98 -3.62
N GLU A 168 8.03 28.97 -4.34
CA GLU A 168 7.98 29.02 -5.81
C GLU A 168 8.66 27.79 -6.45
N ASP A 169 9.52 27.09 -5.70
CA ASP A 169 10.22 25.86 -6.10
C ASP A 169 9.38 24.56 -5.91
N ASN A 170 8.10 24.69 -5.53
CA ASN A 170 7.15 23.55 -5.45
C ASN A 170 7.13 22.70 -6.73
N GLY A 171 7.44 23.30 -7.89
CA GLY A 171 7.50 22.60 -9.17
C GLY A 171 8.56 21.50 -9.20
N GLN A 172 9.74 21.71 -8.63
CA GLN A 172 10.81 20.71 -8.60
C GLN A 172 10.52 19.59 -7.58
N GLN A 173 9.97 19.93 -6.41
CA GLN A 173 9.61 18.96 -5.39
C GLN A 173 8.44 18.08 -5.84
N LEU A 174 7.40 18.66 -6.43
CA LEU A 174 6.30 17.93 -7.05
C LEU A 174 6.77 17.05 -8.21
N LYS A 175 7.77 17.49 -8.99
CA LYS A 175 8.39 16.70 -10.04
C LYS A 175 9.08 15.46 -9.46
N LYS A 176 9.81 15.58 -8.35
CA LYS A 176 10.43 14.44 -7.64
C LYS A 176 9.38 13.45 -7.13
N VAL A 177 8.28 13.93 -6.55
CA VAL A 177 7.15 13.08 -6.12
C VAL A 177 6.53 12.36 -7.31
N ARG A 178 6.23 13.10 -8.40
CA ARG A 178 5.69 12.49 -9.63
C ARG A 178 6.62 11.43 -10.19
N GLN A 179 7.93 11.70 -10.27
CA GLN A 179 8.92 10.74 -10.76
C GLN A 179 8.98 9.48 -9.89
N ALA A 180 8.83 9.61 -8.58
CA ALA A 180 8.82 8.49 -7.64
C ALA A 180 7.56 7.61 -7.74
N LEU A 181 6.45 8.19 -8.20
CA LEU A 181 5.16 7.53 -8.37
C LEU A 181 4.90 7.08 -9.83
N TRP A 182 5.75 7.48 -10.77
CA TRP A 182 5.64 7.16 -12.19
C TRP A 182 6.51 5.94 -12.58
N PRO A 183 6.08 5.11 -13.56
CA PRO A 183 4.75 5.02 -14.14
C PRO A 183 3.80 4.28 -13.19
N GLY A 184 2.58 4.79 -13.02
CA GLY A 184 1.61 4.14 -12.14
C GLY A 184 0.22 4.76 -12.23
N HIS A 185 -0.75 4.05 -11.69
CA HIS A 185 -2.14 4.48 -11.60
C HIS A 185 -2.41 4.97 -10.17
N ILE A 186 -2.93 6.18 -10.02
CA ILE A 186 -3.25 6.80 -8.74
C ILE A 186 -4.76 6.94 -8.61
N LEU A 187 -5.31 6.54 -7.46
CA LEU A 187 -6.68 6.80 -7.11
C LEU A 187 -6.81 8.26 -6.61
N ILE A 188 -7.66 9.05 -7.27
CA ILE A 188 -7.89 10.45 -6.89
C ILE A 188 -9.36 10.63 -6.50
N GLU A 189 -9.61 11.24 -5.35
CA GLU A 189 -10.95 11.61 -4.93
C GLU A 189 -11.46 12.80 -5.77
N ARG A 190 -12.62 12.62 -6.43
CA ARG A 190 -13.25 13.63 -7.28
C ARG A 190 -14.72 13.87 -6.91
N ARG A 191 -14.99 14.22 -5.66
CA ARG A 191 -16.36 14.53 -5.19
C ARG A 191 -17.05 15.64 -6.00
N SER A 192 -16.29 16.57 -6.55
CA SER A 192 -16.82 17.62 -7.41
C SER A 192 -17.53 17.09 -8.64
N LEU A 193 -17.05 15.99 -9.24
CA LEU A 193 -17.70 15.37 -10.40
C LEU A 193 -19.08 14.79 -10.07
N ILE A 194 -19.26 14.24 -8.86
CA ILE A 194 -20.54 13.67 -8.41
C ILE A 194 -21.60 14.79 -8.36
N LYS A 195 -21.26 15.96 -7.82
CA LYS A 195 -22.17 17.12 -7.76
C LYS A 195 -22.57 17.59 -9.16
N THR A 196 -21.63 17.60 -10.10
CA THR A 196 -21.90 18.01 -11.49
C THR A 196 -22.83 17.02 -12.19
N VAL A 197 -22.64 15.71 -12.01
CA VAL A 197 -23.51 14.69 -12.59
C VAL A 197 -24.92 14.74 -11.99
N GLN A 198 -25.05 14.94 -10.68
CA GLN A 198 -26.35 15.12 -10.02
C GLN A 198 -27.10 16.34 -10.54
N GLN A 199 -26.43 17.46 -10.83
CA GLN A 199 -27.05 18.63 -11.44
C GLN A 199 -27.51 18.40 -12.88
N LEU A 200 -26.77 17.59 -13.65
CA LEU A 200 -27.14 17.23 -15.03
C LEU A 200 -28.27 16.20 -15.12
N SER A 201 -28.48 15.38 -14.10
CA SER A 201 -29.57 14.41 -14.03
C SER A 201 -30.93 15.00 -13.57
N LEU A 202 -30.97 16.29 -13.21
CA LEU A 202 -32.16 17.01 -12.79
C LEU A 202 -32.71 17.92 -13.91
N ILE A 203 -32.15 17.89 -15.13
CA ILE A 203 -32.62 18.53 -16.36
C ILE A 203 -33.17 17.43 -17.28
#